data_eeb23389d64ee27ad01e2d8ada6c438a
#
_entry.id   eeb23389d64ee27ad01e2d8ada6c438a
#
_cell.length_a   1.000
_cell.length_b   1.000
_cell.length_c   1.000
_cell.angle_alpha   90.00
_cell.angle_beta   90.00
_cell.angle_gamma   90.00
#
_symmetry.space_group_name_H-M   'P 1'
#
loop_
_entity.id
_entity.type
_entity.pdbx_description
1 polymer ?
#
loop_
_entity_poly.entity_id
_entity_poly.type
_entity_poly.pdbx_seq_one_letter_code
_entity_poly.pdbx_strand_id
1 'polypeptide(L)'
;MSLAGISIRRPVATTMVMLSFIFIGLLSMFSMKKELIPNIKIPVVTITTTWSGAVSEDVEAQVTKKIKDSLSNVEAIDKIQTVSAYGVSTVVVNFDYGVDTDEKVTQIQREVSKIANNLPSDANTPLVRKVEAAGGNMTAVIAFNADSKTALTTFIK
;
A
#
# COMPACT_ATOMS: atom_id res chain seq x y z
N MET A 1 34.43 40.85 28.08
CA MET A 1 35.38 39.73 27.86
C MET A 1 35.05 39.11 26.50
N SER A 2 35.93 39.19 25.53
CA SER A 2 35.65 38.64 24.20
C SER A 2 36.00 37.13 24.15
N LEU A 3 35.15 36.32 23.54
CA LEU A 3 35.32 34.87 23.37
C LEU A 3 36.69 34.54 22.73
N ALA A 4 37.18 35.42 21.85
CA ALA A 4 38.51 35.28 21.21
C ALA A 4 39.64 35.38 22.25
N GLY A 5 39.55 36.21 23.28
CA GLY A 5 40.58 36.35 24.30
C GLY A 5 40.70 35.13 25.25
N ILE A 6 39.60 34.40 25.45
CA ILE A 6 39.59 33.17 26.26
C ILE A 6 40.24 32.01 25.46
N SER A 7 39.96 31.95 24.15
CA SER A 7 40.47 30.91 23.24
C SER A 7 42.00 30.94 23.15
N ILE A 8 42.63 32.16 23.16
CA ILE A 8 44.09 32.33 23.06
C ILE A 8 44.78 31.97 24.37
N ARG A 9 44.12 32.24 25.51
CA ARG A 9 44.72 32.01 26.83
C ARG A 9 44.69 30.57 27.32
N ARG A 10 43.78 29.76 26.79
CA ARG A 10 43.60 28.35 27.17
C ARG A 10 43.38 27.46 25.94
N PRO A 11 44.42 27.19 25.14
CA PRO A 11 44.26 26.44 23.89
C PRO A 11 43.75 25.01 24.12
N VAL A 12 44.12 24.37 25.23
CA VAL A 12 43.68 23.00 25.56
C VAL A 12 42.17 22.95 25.81
N ALA A 13 41.61 23.95 26.49
CA ALA A 13 40.19 24.03 26.77
C ALA A 13 39.40 24.22 25.44
N THR A 14 39.90 25.05 24.55
CA THR A 14 39.27 25.31 23.26
C THR A 14 39.26 24.07 22.37
N THR A 15 40.37 23.32 22.32
CA THR A 15 40.43 22.06 21.55
C THR A 15 39.51 20.98 22.13
N MET A 16 39.38 20.89 23.47
CA MET A 16 38.43 19.94 24.09
C MET A 16 36.98 20.28 23.77
N VAL A 17 36.63 21.56 23.77
CA VAL A 17 35.26 21.98 23.38
C VAL A 17 34.98 21.68 21.93
N MET A 18 35.93 21.95 21.01
CA MET A 18 35.78 21.58 19.58
C MET A 18 35.64 20.07 19.38
N LEU A 19 36.44 19.27 20.06
CA LEU A 19 36.36 17.81 20.00
C LEU A 19 35.00 17.29 20.52
N SER A 20 34.49 17.90 21.58
CA SER A 20 33.13 17.57 22.12
C SER A 20 32.03 17.84 21.10
N PHE A 21 32.07 18.98 20.39
CA PHE A 21 31.10 19.29 19.34
C PHE A 21 31.19 18.32 18.17
N ILE A 22 32.39 17.95 17.76
CA ILE A 22 32.60 16.94 16.68
C ILE A 22 32.04 15.60 17.13
N PHE A 23 32.30 15.18 18.36
CA PHE A 23 31.81 13.91 18.90
C PHE A 23 30.27 13.87 18.99
N ILE A 24 29.65 14.93 19.47
CA ILE A 24 28.19 15.07 19.51
C ILE A 24 27.61 15.05 18.09
N GLY A 25 28.24 15.74 17.13
CA GLY A 25 27.81 15.74 15.74
C GLY A 25 27.87 14.36 15.09
N LEU A 26 28.94 13.60 15.36
CA LEU A 26 29.07 12.21 14.89
C LEU A 26 27.99 11.29 15.50
N LEU A 27 27.76 11.38 16.81
CA LEU A 27 26.71 10.59 17.47
C LEU A 27 25.32 10.94 16.92
N SER A 28 25.04 12.21 16.65
CA SER A 28 23.78 12.66 16.06
C SER A 28 23.56 12.08 14.67
N MET A 29 24.62 11.98 13.86
CA MET A 29 24.56 11.42 12.52
C MET A 29 24.18 9.92 12.53
N PHE A 30 24.68 9.14 13.50
CA PHE A 30 24.32 7.74 13.66
C PHE A 30 22.91 7.52 14.23
N SER A 31 22.40 8.52 14.94
CA SER A 31 21.06 8.46 15.55
C SER A 31 19.94 8.87 14.61
N MET A 32 20.23 9.46 13.46
CA MET A 32 19.23 9.83 12.46
C MET A 32 18.65 8.58 11.81
N LYS A 33 17.35 8.35 12.04
CA LYS A 33 16.57 7.36 11.29
C LYS A 33 16.49 7.82 9.83
N LYS A 34 17.13 7.07 8.94
CA LYS A 34 17.06 7.32 7.50
C LYS A 34 15.77 6.72 6.97
N GLU A 35 14.67 7.42 7.10
CA GLU A 35 13.46 7.11 6.35
C GLU A 35 13.67 7.57 4.91
N LEU A 36 14.14 6.65 4.07
CA LEU A 36 14.39 6.88 2.65
C LEU A 36 13.10 7.09 1.84
N ILE A 37 11.97 6.64 2.37
CA ILE A 37 10.67 6.77 1.73
C ILE A 37 9.68 7.30 2.78
N PRO A 38 9.12 8.50 2.59
CA PRO A 38 8.02 8.95 3.44
C PRO A 38 6.89 7.93 3.35
N ASN A 39 6.27 7.59 4.48
CA ASN A 39 5.10 6.71 4.53
C ASN A 39 3.92 7.39 3.80
N ILE A 40 3.92 7.30 2.47
CA ILE A 40 2.80 7.76 1.66
C ILE A 40 1.70 6.72 1.83
N LYS A 41 0.70 7.05 2.62
CA LYS A 41 -0.52 6.24 2.72
C LYS A 41 -1.28 6.43 1.42
N ILE A 42 -1.16 5.47 0.51
CA ILE A 42 -1.97 5.43 -0.71
C ILE A 42 -3.32 4.80 -0.30
N PRO A 43 -4.41 5.55 -0.35
CA PRO A 43 -5.71 5.04 0.06
C PRO A 43 -6.25 4.09 -1.02
N VAL A 44 -5.87 2.82 -0.95
CA VAL A 44 -6.29 1.78 -1.89
C VAL A 44 -7.01 0.66 -1.14
N VAL A 45 -8.17 0.28 -1.66
CA VAL A 45 -8.96 -0.84 -1.15
C VAL A 45 -9.12 -1.87 -2.25
N THR A 46 -8.91 -3.14 -1.91
CA THR A 46 -9.11 -4.27 -2.82
C THR A 46 -10.27 -5.13 -2.36
N ILE A 47 -11.14 -5.47 -3.30
CA ILE A 47 -12.26 -6.39 -3.12
C ILE A 47 -11.98 -7.62 -3.95
N THR A 48 -11.89 -8.79 -3.31
CA THR A 48 -11.65 -10.06 -3.99
C THR A 48 -12.83 -11.00 -3.75
N THR A 49 -13.33 -11.57 -4.83
CA THR A 49 -14.43 -12.56 -4.79
C THR A 49 -14.01 -13.78 -5.60
N THR A 50 -14.15 -14.96 -5.02
CA THR A 50 -13.87 -16.22 -5.72
C THR A 50 -15.17 -16.92 -6.11
N TRP A 51 -15.22 -17.42 -7.34
CA TRP A 51 -16.34 -18.20 -7.86
C TRP A 51 -15.79 -19.39 -8.63
N SER A 52 -15.56 -20.49 -7.93
CA SER A 52 -14.91 -21.69 -8.48
C SER A 52 -15.66 -22.24 -9.68
N GLY A 53 -14.92 -22.50 -10.76
CA GLY A 53 -15.46 -23.09 -11.99
C GLY A 53 -16.09 -22.11 -12.99
N ALA A 54 -16.23 -20.83 -12.63
CA ALA A 54 -16.77 -19.82 -13.54
C ALA A 54 -15.71 -19.34 -14.54
N VAL A 55 -16.09 -19.16 -15.80
CA VAL A 55 -15.24 -18.53 -16.80
C VAL A 55 -15.13 -17.03 -16.56
N SER A 56 -14.09 -16.42 -17.11
CA SER A 56 -13.80 -14.98 -16.86
C SER A 56 -14.94 -14.05 -17.28
N GLU A 57 -15.66 -14.38 -18.35
CA GLU A 57 -16.79 -13.62 -18.87
C GLU A 57 -17.97 -13.62 -17.90
N ASP A 58 -18.28 -14.79 -17.30
CA ASP A 58 -19.35 -14.91 -16.29
C ASP A 58 -18.97 -14.19 -14.99
N VAL A 59 -17.72 -14.32 -14.57
CA VAL A 59 -17.17 -13.59 -13.41
C VAL A 59 -17.30 -12.09 -13.63
N GLU A 60 -16.96 -11.59 -14.81
CA GLU A 60 -17.11 -10.19 -15.17
C GLU A 60 -18.56 -9.74 -15.11
N ALA A 61 -19.47 -10.44 -15.81
CA ALA A 61 -20.86 -10.02 -15.96
C ALA A 61 -21.67 -10.12 -14.66
N GLN A 62 -21.46 -11.19 -13.89
CA GLN A 62 -22.30 -11.51 -12.74
C GLN A 62 -21.70 -11.11 -11.39
N VAL A 63 -20.40 -10.92 -11.30
CA VAL A 63 -19.71 -10.56 -10.05
C VAL A 63 -19.07 -9.18 -10.17
N THR A 64 -18.09 -9.01 -11.07
CA THR A 64 -17.27 -7.80 -11.15
C THR A 64 -18.10 -6.56 -11.43
N LYS A 65 -19.02 -6.64 -12.42
CA LYS A 65 -19.87 -5.53 -12.82
C LYS A 65 -20.83 -5.13 -11.66
N LYS A 66 -21.44 -6.09 -11.00
CA LYS A 66 -22.35 -5.81 -9.87
C LYS A 66 -21.62 -5.16 -8.70
N ILE A 67 -20.40 -5.62 -8.38
CA ILE A 67 -19.55 -4.98 -7.36
C ILE A 67 -19.21 -3.57 -7.78
N LYS A 68 -18.74 -3.36 -9.01
CA LYS A 68 -18.41 -2.03 -9.54
C LYS A 68 -19.62 -1.09 -9.47
N ASP A 69 -20.80 -1.54 -9.88
CA ASP A 69 -22.02 -0.74 -9.86
C ASP A 69 -22.43 -0.35 -8.44
N SER A 70 -22.22 -1.23 -7.44
CA SER A 70 -22.51 -0.93 -6.03
C SER A 70 -21.61 0.16 -5.44
N LEU A 71 -20.42 0.35 -6.02
CA LEU A 71 -19.47 1.37 -5.58
C LEU A 71 -19.79 2.78 -6.12
N SER A 72 -20.77 2.92 -7.02
CA SER A 72 -21.16 4.21 -7.60
C SER A 72 -21.65 5.22 -6.57
N ASN A 73 -22.12 4.74 -5.40
CA ASN A 73 -22.59 5.57 -4.29
C ASN A 73 -21.48 5.92 -3.27
N VAL A 74 -20.26 5.48 -3.51
CA VAL A 74 -19.11 5.76 -2.63
C VAL A 74 -18.38 6.99 -3.14
N GLU A 75 -18.27 8.00 -2.30
CA GLU A 75 -17.63 9.28 -2.64
C GLU A 75 -16.10 9.19 -2.56
N ALA A 76 -15.43 10.14 -3.21
CA ALA A 76 -13.97 10.31 -3.23
C ALA A 76 -13.22 9.14 -3.86
N ILE A 77 -13.83 8.45 -4.81
CA ILE A 77 -13.15 7.45 -5.65
C ILE A 77 -12.46 8.19 -6.81
N ASP A 78 -11.14 8.08 -6.89
CA ASP A 78 -10.35 8.56 -8.03
C ASP A 78 -10.46 7.59 -9.20
N LYS A 79 -10.22 6.29 -8.95
CA LYS A 79 -10.19 5.28 -10.01
C LYS A 79 -10.61 3.90 -9.52
N ILE A 80 -11.42 3.19 -10.33
CA ILE A 80 -11.72 1.77 -10.14
C ILE A 80 -11.04 0.97 -11.25
N GLN A 81 -10.27 -0.03 -10.85
CA GLN A 81 -9.65 -1.01 -11.75
C GLN A 81 -10.24 -2.38 -11.45
N THR A 82 -10.58 -3.14 -12.49
CA THR A 82 -11.16 -4.47 -12.35
C THR A 82 -10.35 -5.48 -13.13
N VAL A 83 -10.18 -6.65 -12.54
CA VAL A 83 -9.55 -7.80 -13.18
C VAL A 83 -10.45 -9.01 -12.95
N SER A 84 -10.94 -9.58 -14.02
CA SER A 84 -11.75 -10.81 -14.00
C SER A 84 -10.94 -11.94 -14.62
N ALA A 85 -10.66 -12.95 -13.82
CA ALA A 85 -9.95 -14.15 -14.25
C ALA A 85 -10.82 -15.39 -14.00
N TYR A 86 -10.37 -16.56 -14.47
CA TYR A 86 -11.06 -17.81 -14.20
C TYR A 86 -11.26 -18.03 -12.70
N GLY A 87 -12.51 -18.04 -12.27
CA GLY A 87 -12.90 -18.27 -10.89
C GLY A 87 -12.59 -17.13 -9.89
N VAL A 88 -12.09 -15.96 -10.33
CA VAL A 88 -11.71 -14.86 -9.44
C VAL A 88 -12.05 -13.50 -10.03
N SER A 89 -12.71 -12.66 -9.23
CA SER A 89 -12.89 -11.23 -9.47
C SER A 89 -12.04 -10.44 -8.49
N THR A 90 -11.30 -9.46 -8.99
CA THR A 90 -10.55 -8.50 -8.19
C THR A 90 -10.91 -7.09 -8.62
N VAL A 91 -11.41 -6.30 -7.68
CA VAL A 91 -11.74 -4.88 -7.88
C VAL A 91 -10.84 -4.05 -6.99
N VAL A 92 -10.03 -3.19 -7.58
CA VAL A 92 -9.12 -2.27 -6.89
C VAL A 92 -9.69 -0.87 -6.96
N VAL A 93 -9.94 -0.28 -5.81
CA VAL A 93 -10.50 1.06 -5.66
C VAL A 93 -9.41 1.99 -5.13
N ASN A 94 -9.06 2.98 -5.92
CA ASN A 94 -8.15 4.06 -5.51
C ASN A 94 -9.01 5.25 -5.08
N PHE A 95 -8.68 5.84 -3.95
CA PHE A 95 -9.33 7.03 -3.42
C PHE A 95 -8.44 8.25 -3.54
N ASP A 96 -9.04 9.43 -3.43
CA ASP A 96 -8.32 10.69 -3.36
C ASP A 96 -7.40 10.75 -2.13
N TYR A 97 -6.29 11.51 -2.25
CA TYR A 97 -5.36 11.68 -1.14
C TYR A 97 -6.01 12.42 0.03
N GLY A 98 -5.68 11.98 1.24
CA GLY A 98 -6.18 12.59 2.48
C GLY A 98 -7.48 12.00 3.01
N VAL A 99 -8.03 11.00 2.34
CA VAL A 99 -9.23 10.28 2.78
C VAL A 99 -8.87 9.23 3.84
N ASP A 100 -9.71 9.07 4.86
CA ASP A 100 -9.56 7.99 5.84
C ASP A 100 -9.93 6.65 5.20
N THR A 101 -8.91 5.83 4.97
CA THR A 101 -9.07 4.53 4.32
C THR A 101 -9.88 3.55 5.16
N ASP A 102 -9.83 3.63 6.49
CA ASP A 102 -10.55 2.72 7.37
C ASP A 102 -12.07 2.98 7.34
N GLU A 103 -12.45 4.26 7.27
CA GLU A 103 -13.84 4.66 7.05
C GLU A 103 -14.36 4.17 5.69
N LYS A 104 -13.55 4.33 4.63
CA LYS A 104 -13.90 3.89 3.28
C LYS A 104 -14.01 2.37 3.15
N VAL A 105 -13.14 1.61 3.80
CA VAL A 105 -13.28 0.14 3.89
C VAL A 105 -14.63 -0.24 4.48
N THR A 106 -15.03 0.40 5.58
CA THR A 106 -16.31 0.14 6.24
C THR A 106 -17.49 0.51 5.34
N GLN A 107 -17.39 1.63 4.61
CA GLN A 107 -18.41 2.06 3.66
C GLN A 107 -18.54 1.08 2.50
N ILE A 108 -17.42 0.68 1.88
CA ILE A 108 -17.40 -0.33 0.80
C ILE A 108 -17.99 -1.65 1.29
N GLN A 109 -17.61 -2.10 2.48
CA GLN A 109 -18.09 -3.36 3.02
C GLN A 109 -19.61 -3.36 3.21
N ARG A 110 -20.20 -2.24 3.62
CA ARG A 110 -21.66 -2.07 3.69
C ARG A 110 -22.32 -2.13 2.32
N GLU A 111 -21.79 -1.44 1.31
CA GLU A 111 -22.34 -1.43 -0.05
C GLU A 111 -22.24 -2.81 -0.71
N VAL A 112 -21.10 -3.47 -0.57
CA VAL A 112 -20.88 -4.82 -1.09
C VAL A 112 -21.77 -5.85 -0.39
N SER A 113 -22.00 -5.71 0.92
CA SER A 113 -22.90 -6.60 1.67
C SER A 113 -24.35 -6.49 1.21
N LYS A 114 -24.82 -5.30 0.77
CA LYS A 114 -26.17 -5.13 0.23
C LYS A 114 -26.41 -5.94 -1.04
N ILE A 115 -25.36 -6.11 -1.85
CA ILE A 115 -25.46 -6.86 -3.11
C ILE A 115 -25.08 -8.33 -2.97
N ALA A 116 -24.61 -8.77 -1.81
CA ALA A 116 -24.19 -10.16 -1.59
C ALA A 116 -25.26 -11.18 -1.99
N ASN A 117 -26.53 -10.88 -1.72
CA ASN A 117 -27.65 -11.73 -2.10
C ASN A 117 -27.96 -11.72 -3.62
N ASN A 118 -27.41 -10.76 -4.36
CA ASN A 118 -27.60 -10.65 -5.81
C ASN A 118 -26.46 -11.33 -6.58
N LEU A 119 -25.43 -11.79 -5.89
CA LEU A 119 -24.34 -12.56 -6.48
C LEU A 119 -24.77 -14.02 -6.67
N PRO A 120 -24.13 -14.77 -7.58
CA PRO A 120 -24.39 -16.20 -7.74
C PRO A 120 -24.19 -16.94 -6.41
N SER A 121 -25.06 -17.95 -6.15
CA SER A 121 -25.02 -18.74 -4.90
C SER A 121 -23.69 -19.47 -4.68
N ASP A 122 -22.98 -19.80 -5.78
CA ASP A 122 -21.70 -20.51 -5.76
C ASP A 122 -20.50 -19.57 -5.64
N ALA A 123 -20.75 -18.24 -5.70
CA ALA A 123 -19.72 -17.25 -5.45
C ALA A 123 -19.50 -17.05 -3.95
N ASN A 124 -18.26 -17.03 -3.52
CA ASN A 124 -17.92 -16.75 -2.14
C ASN A 124 -18.21 -15.27 -1.80
N THR A 125 -18.41 -15.00 -0.51
CA THR A 125 -18.60 -13.65 -0.01
C THR A 125 -17.41 -12.77 -0.39
N PRO A 126 -17.63 -11.56 -0.97
CA PRO A 126 -16.59 -10.63 -1.29
C PRO A 126 -15.76 -10.23 -0.06
N LEU A 127 -14.45 -10.33 -0.18
CA LEU A 127 -13.50 -9.96 0.86
C LEU A 127 -12.93 -8.57 0.57
N VAL A 128 -13.22 -7.62 1.44
CA VAL A 128 -12.72 -6.24 1.35
C VAL A 128 -11.47 -6.09 2.21
N ARG A 129 -10.38 -5.60 1.64
CA ARG A 129 -9.11 -5.35 2.35
C ARG A 129 -8.52 -4.01 1.94
N LYS A 130 -7.97 -3.26 2.89
CA LYS A 130 -7.11 -2.12 2.58
C LYS A 130 -5.72 -2.62 2.17
N VAL A 131 -5.14 -1.94 1.21
CA VAL A 131 -3.74 -2.15 0.83
C VAL A 131 -2.91 -1.15 1.64
N GLU A 132 -2.18 -1.65 2.62
CA GLU A 132 -1.17 -0.86 3.30
C GLU A 132 0.11 -0.95 2.48
N ALA A 133 0.59 0.19 1.98
CA ALA A 133 1.96 0.28 1.48
C ALA A 133 2.91 0.19 2.69
N ALA A 134 3.07 -1.02 3.22
CA ALA A 134 4.15 -1.30 4.14
C ALA A 134 5.44 -1.03 3.35
N GLY A 135 6.24 -0.10 3.83
CA GLY A 135 7.57 0.19 3.27
C GLY A 135 8.49 -1.01 3.45
N GLY A 136 8.31 -2.01 2.64
CA GLY A 136 9.09 -3.24 2.64
C GLY A 136 8.50 -4.20 1.63
N ASN A 137 9.22 -4.39 0.53
CA ASN A 137 9.05 -5.44 -0.47
C ASN A 137 7.58 -5.71 -0.86
N MET A 138 7.10 -5.01 -1.87
CA MET A 138 6.00 -5.49 -2.67
C MET A 138 6.44 -6.78 -3.35
N THR A 139 6.33 -7.90 -2.66
CA THR A 139 6.32 -9.21 -3.31
C THR A 139 4.93 -9.36 -3.89
N ALA A 140 4.70 -8.82 -5.06
CA ALA A 140 3.57 -9.20 -5.88
C ALA A 140 3.79 -10.66 -6.27
N VAL A 141 3.25 -11.60 -5.50
CA VAL A 141 3.14 -12.98 -5.91
C VAL A 141 2.03 -13.03 -6.96
N ILE A 142 2.39 -12.72 -8.19
CA ILE A 142 1.57 -13.04 -9.34
C ILE A 142 1.78 -14.54 -9.58
N ALA A 143 0.91 -15.36 -9.00
CA ALA A 143 0.88 -16.77 -9.29
C ALA A 143 0.34 -16.94 -10.73
N PHE A 144 1.23 -16.87 -11.70
CA PHE A 144 0.95 -17.41 -13.01
C PHE A 144 1.01 -18.93 -12.91
N ASN A 145 -0.12 -19.59 -13.10
CA ASN A 145 -0.10 -21.00 -13.44
C ASN A 145 0.43 -21.10 -14.88
N ALA A 146 1.74 -21.06 -15.02
CA ALA A 146 2.40 -21.19 -16.30
C ALA A 146 2.88 -22.62 -16.45
N ASP A 147 2.21 -23.36 -17.29
CA ASP A 147 2.76 -24.55 -17.96
C ASP A 147 3.94 -24.20 -18.90
N SER A 148 4.68 -23.14 -18.64
CA SER A 148 5.89 -22.83 -19.41
C SER A 148 7.03 -22.41 -18.50
N LYS A 149 7.95 -23.34 -18.32
CA LYS A 149 9.25 -23.18 -17.63
C LYS A 149 10.17 -22.10 -18.24
N THR A 150 9.71 -21.39 -19.27
CA THR A 150 10.54 -20.45 -20.04
C THR A 150 10.40 -18.99 -19.59
N ALA A 151 9.38 -18.64 -18.81
CA ALA A 151 9.13 -17.25 -18.44
C ALA A 151 9.88 -16.79 -17.18
N LEU A 152 10.43 -17.70 -16.38
CA LEU A 152 11.07 -17.36 -15.11
C LEU A 152 12.54 -16.90 -15.21
N THR A 153 13.19 -17.09 -16.37
CA THR A 153 14.62 -16.78 -16.52
C THR A 153 14.92 -15.34 -16.94
N THR A 154 13.91 -14.57 -17.34
CA THR A 154 14.12 -13.22 -17.89
C THR A 154 14.02 -12.10 -16.87
N PHE A 155 13.52 -12.36 -15.65
CA PHE A 155 13.30 -11.32 -14.62
C PHE A 155 14.33 -11.28 -13.48
N ILE A 156 15.37 -12.12 -13.54
CA ILE A 156 16.48 -12.07 -12.57
C ILE A 156 17.76 -11.70 -13.33
N LYS A 157 17.89 -10.41 -13.66
CA LYS A 157 19.21 -9.82 -13.99
C LYS A 157 19.22 -8.35 -13.64
#